data_dad2b806b49fffc93664243087214e7b
#
_entry.id   dad2b806b49fffc93664243087214e7b
#
_cell.length_a   1.000
_cell.length_b   1.000
_cell.length_c   1.000
_cell.angle_alpha   90.00
_cell.angle_beta   90.00
_cell.angle_gamma   90.00
#
_symmetry.space_group_name_H-M   'P 1'
#
loop_
_entity.id
_entity.type
_entity.pdbx_description
1 polymer ?
#
loop_
_entity_poly.entity_id
_entity_poly.type
_entity_poly.pdbx_seq_one_letter_code
_entity_poly.pdbx_strand_id
1 'polypeptide(L)'
;MSGSGRTIFSFVVDAAYSFTYHGWHLARSLIEHCGGDPEAVHVQCTPEVDQRWRDLFRELGCAMHQISRFGDGRYCNKLNQLESLGTIAFDRVVLLDTDTIALADLRPFLRDDAILGKIVDVANPPLAALDEIAAAAAMRQRPAICKTDTLDADTYIGNCNGGFYSIPRAFCACLSVEWRRWALWLLDNMEPLRRTGCQNHVDQVSFWLAIHQAGLPFAAAPANLNYFIHFDGKHSYLDETRDIALLHHHHCLNVLGLLEIPPGRSPREEAAVLRGNQQIGGGFDNRVFWEMRYQGFPERGSGVGSRGYNLLYKRQLLKEQGVEAAANVLDFGCGDLEVVKELAIRRYVGIDQSSAALDVARHARPDWDFRLTPRPEGQPAEMVLCFEVLIHQKTEAAYRAVIAFLVENTLGSLLVSGFSKNSESIRQNPMVFFHEPLETSLRRTGRFKRIQQVGAHTNVVIYRCDV
;
A
#
# COMPACT_ATOMS: atom_id res chain seq x y z
N MET A 1 -34.20 18.38 -1.58
CA MET A 1 -33.24 17.35 -1.10
C MET A 1 -32.89 16.56 -2.34
N SER A 2 -31.77 16.88 -2.99
CA SER A 2 -31.21 16.07 -4.09
C SER A 2 -30.69 14.80 -3.46
N GLY A 3 -31.28 13.67 -3.81
CA GLY A 3 -30.76 12.36 -3.40
C GLY A 3 -29.30 12.30 -3.81
N SER A 4 -28.42 11.99 -2.86
CA SER A 4 -27.00 11.82 -3.17
C SER A 4 -26.88 10.59 -4.08
N GLY A 5 -26.65 10.83 -5.38
CA GLY A 5 -26.44 9.76 -6.36
C GLY A 5 -25.32 8.84 -5.92
N ARG A 6 -25.34 7.58 -6.36
CA ARG A 6 -24.33 6.57 -6.01
C ARG A 6 -22.96 6.96 -6.63
N THR A 7 -22.03 7.32 -5.77
CA THR A 7 -20.62 7.55 -6.17
C THR A 7 -19.81 6.29 -5.92
N ILE A 8 -19.05 5.85 -6.93
CA ILE A 8 -18.08 4.76 -6.81
C ILE A 8 -16.66 5.28 -6.99
N PHE A 9 -15.70 4.59 -6.41
CA PHE A 9 -14.26 4.89 -6.46
C PHE A 9 -13.54 3.76 -7.18
N SER A 10 -12.61 4.07 -8.06
CA SER A 10 -11.90 3.05 -8.82
C SER A 10 -10.43 3.41 -8.98
N PHE A 11 -9.57 2.40 -8.87
CA PHE A 11 -8.13 2.52 -9.09
C PHE A 11 -7.54 1.23 -9.66
N VAL A 12 -6.39 1.35 -10.33
CA VAL A 12 -5.69 0.22 -10.94
C VAL A 12 -4.58 -0.26 -10.02
N VAL A 13 -4.56 -1.56 -9.75
CA VAL A 13 -3.48 -2.24 -9.03
C VAL A 13 -2.67 -3.09 -10.00
N ASP A 14 -1.36 -2.93 -10.00
CA ASP A 14 -0.40 -3.79 -10.69
C ASP A 14 0.40 -4.61 -9.65
N ALA A 15 1.25 -5.54 -10.11
CA ALA A 15 1.95 -6.51 -9.26
C ALA A 15 3.00 -5.90 -8.32
N ALA A 16 3.55 -4.70 -8.63
CA ALA A 16 4.56 -4.08 -7.78
C ALA A 16 3.96 -3.66 -6.41
N TYR A 17 4.77 -3.81 -5.36
CA TYR A 17 4.36 -3.50 -3.97
C TYR A 17 3.81 -2.08 -3.79
N SER A 18 4.33 -1.13 -4.56
CA SER A 18 3.86 0.25 -4.54
C SER A 18 2.40 0.37 -4.98
N PHE A 19 1.91 -0.49 -5.88
CA PHE A 19 0.49 -0.52 -6.26
C PHE A 19 -0.35 -1.30 -5.26
N THR A 20 0.12 -2.45 -4.81
CA THR A 20 -0.66 -3.34 -3.95
C THR A 20 -0.80 -2.79 -2.53
N TYR A 21 0.31 -2.38 -1.92
CA TYR A 21 0.32 -1.79 -0.57
C TYR A 21 -0.40 -0.44 -0.52
N HIS A 22 -0.07 0.47 -1.45
CA HIS A 22 -0.72 1.78 -1.53
C HIS A 22 -2.22 1.63 -1.80
N GLY A 23 -2.58 0.81 -2.80
CA GLY A 23 -3.98 0.56 -3.14
C GLY A 23 -4.80 -0.03 -1.99
N TRP A 24 -4.19 -0.89 -1.15
CA TRP A 24 -4.87 -1.44 0.02
C TRP A 24 -5.17 -0.35 1.07
N HIS A 25 -4.23 0.55 1.33
CA HIS A 25 -4.45 1.69 2.23
C HIS A 25 -5.42 2.72 1.63
N LEU A 26 -5.37 2.94 0.31
CA LEU A 26 -6.35 3.76 -0.39
C LEU A 26 -7.77 3.19 -0.23
N ALA A 27 -7.96 1.88 -0.51
CA ALA A 27 -9.26 1.22 -0.35
C ALA A 27 -9.83 1.41 1.06
N ARG A 28 -9.02 1.15 2.09
CA ARG A 28 -9.43 1.35 3.47
C ARG A 28 -9.83 2.78 3.79
N SER A 29 -9.02 3.75 3.33
CA SER A 29 -9.30 5.16 3.58
C SER A 29 -10.59 5.63 2.89
N LEU A 30 -10.85 5.15 1.69
CA LEU A 30 -12.10 5.43 0.97
C LEU A 30 -13.32 4.83 1.70
N ILE A 31 -13.22 3.58 2.15
CA ILE A 31 -14.28 2.94 2.95
C ILE A 31 -14.55 3.76 4.21
N GLU A 32 -13.50 4.15 4.94
CA GLU A 32 -13.62 4.87 6.20
C GLU A 32 -14.25 6.26 6.03
N HIS A 33 -13.83 7.02 5.01
CA HIS A 33 -14.21 8.43 4.86
C HIS A 33 -15.34 8.68 3.86
N CYS A 34 -15.54 7.80 2.88
CA CYS A 34 -16.46 8.05 1.77
C CYS A 34 -17.76 7.23 1.83
N GLY A 35 -18.31 7.03 3.02
CA GLY A 35 -19.64 6.49 3.20
C GLY A 35 -19.74 5.10 3.81
N GLY A 36 -18.63 4.46 4.11
CA GLY A 36 -18.60 3.15 4.80
C GLY A 36 -19.07 1.97 3.93
N ASP A 37 -19.24 2.17 2.62
CA ASP A 37 -19.65 1.12 1.67
C ASP A 37 -18.43 0.55 0.94
N PRO A 38 -17.93 -0.63 1.31
CA PRO A 38 -16.78 -1.23 0.63
C PRO A 38 -17.09 -1.65 -0.82
N GLU A 39 -18.36 -1.96 -1.16
CA GLU A 39 -18.76 -2.30 -2.53
C GLU A 39 -18.75 -1.08 -3.48
N ALA A 40 -18.66 0.13 -2.93
CA ALA A 40 -18.43 1.33 -3.73
C ALA A 40 -16.96 1.51 -4.16
N VAL A 41 -16.03 0.70 -3.62
CA VAL A 41 -14.61 0.72 -3.96
C VAL A 41 -14.30 -0.41 -4.95
N HIS A 42 -13.97 -0.03 -6.18
CA HIS A 42 -13.70 -0.92 -7.30
C HIS A 42 -12.21 -1.04 -7.58
N VAL A 43 -11.63 -2.21 -7.31
CA VAL A 43 -10.21 -2.50 -7.51
C VAL A 43 -10.00 -3.19 -8.84
N GLN A 44 -9.27 -2.53 -9.74
CA GLN A 44 -8.99 -3.00 -11.10
C GLN A 44 -7.62 -3.67 -11.15
N CYS A 45 -7.55 -4.99 -11.12
CA CYS A 45 -6.30 -5.74 -11.09
C CYS A 45 -5.79 -6.07 -12.49
N THR A 46 -4.50 -5.82 -12.76
CA THR A 46 -3.83 -6.41 -13.92
C THR A 46 -3.68 -7.92 -13.73
N PRO A 47 -3.43 -8.70 -14.82
CA PRO A 47 -3.37 -10.18 -14.72
C PRO A 47 -2.31 -10.68 -13.73
N GLU A 48 -1.21 -9.95 -13.58
CA GLU A 48 -0.04 -10.34 -12.79
C GLU A 48 -0.17 -10.07 -11.27
N VAL A 49 -1.26 -9.42 -10.84
CA VAL A 49 -1.49 -9.21 -9.40
C VAL A 49 -1.69 -10.57 -8.73
N ASP A 50 -0.88 -10.85 -7.71
CA ASP A 50 -0.93 -12.08 -6.94
C ASP A 50 -2.33 -12.32 -6.34
N GLN A 51 -2.77 -13.58 -6.34
CA GLN A 51 -4.08 -13.98 -5.81
C GLN A 51 -4.26 -13.56 -4.35
N ARG A 52 -3.20 -13.59 -3.56
CA ARG A 52 -3.20 -13.17 -2.16
C ARG A 52 -3.60 -11.70 -1.98
N TRP A 53 -3.07 -10.79 -2.81
CA TRP A 53 -3.48 -9.39 -2.79
C TRP A 53 -4.94 -9.22 -3.18
N ARG A 54 -5.39 -9.98 -4.19
CA ARG A 54 -6.81 -9.99 -4.58
C ARG A 54 -7.71 -10.43 -3.42
N ASP A 55 -7.27 -11.43 -2.64
CA ASP A 55 -8.02 -11.92 -1.48
C ASP A 55 -8.04 -10.90 -0.33
N LEU A 56 -6.93 -10.19 -0.08
CA LEU A 56 -6.87 -9.10 0.89
C LEU A 56 -7.86 -7.96 0.55
N PHE A 57 -7.99 -7.59 -0.73
CA PHE A 57 -9.00 -6.60 -1.16
C PHE A 57 -10.43 -7.13 -1.02
N ARG A 58 -10.67 -8.42 -1.32
CA ARG A 58 -11.99 -9.06 -1.11
C ARG A 58 -12.37 -9.11 0.37
N GLU A 59 -11.41 -9.38 1.25
CA GLU A 59 -11.63 -9.35 2.70
C GLU A 59 -12.05 -7.96 3.20
N LEU A 60 -11.61 -6.89 2.53
CA LEU A 60 -12.12 -5.53 2.79
C LEU A 60 -13.55 -5.32 2.28
N GLY A 61 -14.07 -6.24 1.45
CA GLY A 61 -15.38 -6.12 0.80
C GLY A 61 -15.37 -5.34 -0.52
N CYS A 62 -14.20 -5.03 -1.08
CA CYS A 62 -14.08 -4.28 -2.33
C CYS A 62 -14.60 -5.08 -3.54
N ALA A 63 -15.21 -4.37 -4.50
CA ALA A 63 -15.59 -4.92 -5.79
C ALA A 63 -14.35 -5.15 -6.66
N MET A 64 -14.11 -6.39 -7.06
CA MET A 64 -12.89 -6.80 -7.78
C MET A 64 -13.13 -6.92 -9.27
N HIS A 65 -12.25 -6.32 -10.07
CA HIS A 65 -12.25 -6.44 -11.53
C HIS A 65 -10.90 -6.93 -12.04
N GLN A 66 -10.92 -7.69 -13.11
CA GLN A 66 -9.71 -8.01 -13.85
C GLN A 66 -9.72 -7.23 -15.14
N ILE A 67 -8.66 -6.46 -15.39
CA ILE A 67 -8.47 -5.69 -16.62
C ILE A 67 -7.32 -6.27 -17.44
N SER A 68 -7.38 -6.11 -18.75
CA SER A 68 -6.24 -6.39 -19.63
C SER A 68 -5.28 -5.20 -19.60
N ARG A 69 -4.02 -5.43 -19.95
CA ARG A 69 -3.07 -4.34 -20.23
C ARG A 69 -3.50 -3.56 -21.47
N PHE A 70 -3.30 -2.25 -21.44
CA PHE A 70 -3.66 -1.36 -22.54
C PHE A 70 -2.55 -0.37 -22.87
N GLY A 71 -2.43 -0.01 -24.14
CA GLY A 71 -1.50 0.98 -24.64
C GLY A 71 -0.04 0.61 -24.34
N ASP A 72 0.61 1.39 -23.48
CA ASP A 72 1.99 1.13 -23.03
C ASP A 72 2.08 -0.03 -22.01
N GLY A 73 0.96 -0.59 -21.59
CA GLY A 73 0.88 -1.66 -20.61
C GLY A 73 1.23 -1.22 -19.17
N ARG A 74 1.36 0.09 -18.94
CA ARG A 74 1.72 0.71 -17.65
C ARG A 74 0.73 1.81 -17.29
N TYR A 75 1.04 3.08 -17.61
CA TYR A 75 0.23 4.25 -17.28
C TYR A 75 -1.14 4.23 -17.99
N CYS A 76 -1.19 3.68 -19.21
CA CYS A 76 -2.42 3.55 -19.97
C CYS A 76 -3.40 2.49 -19.41
N ASN A 77 -3.00 1.63 -18.50
CA ASN A 77 -3.89 0.61 -17.92
C ASN A 77 -5.13 1.23 -17.25
N LYS A 78 -5.00 2.46 -16.70
CA LYS A 78 -6.13 3.18 -16.09
C LYS A 78 -7.29 3.48 -17.05
N LEU A 79 -7.03 3.50 -18.36
CA LEU A 79 -8.05 3.79 -19.38
C LEU A 79 -9.08 2.64 -19.53
N ASN A 80 -8.74 1.44 -19.07
CA ASN A 80 -9.65 0.30 -19.07
C ASN A 80 -10.70 0.35 -17.95
N GLN A 81 -10.53 1.21 -16.95
CA GLN A 81 -11.44 1.29 -15.80
C GLN A 81 -12.88 1.60 -16.22
N LEU A 82 -13.07 2.60 -17.08
CA LEU A 82 -14.42 3.01 -17.51
C LEU A 82 -15.14 1.92 -18.30
N GLU A 83 -14.41 1.14 -19.09
CA GLU A 83 -14.98 0.02 -19.84
C GLU A 83 -15.43 -1.10 -18.89
N SER A 84 -14.58 -1.48 -17.92
CA SER A 84 -14.90 -2.55 -16.95
C SER A 84 -16.07 -2.18 -16.04
N LEU A 85 -16.29 -0.88 -15.79
CA LEU A 85 -17.40 -0.35 -15.00
C LEU A 85 -18.68 -0.12 -15.82
N GLY A 86 -18.65 -0.37 -17.14
CA GLY A 86 -19.75 -0.05 -18.05
C GLY A 86 -21.10 -0.64 -17.66
N THR A 87 -21.12 -1.82 -17.05
CA THR A 87 -22.33 -2.54 -16.60
C THR A 87 -22.74 -2.24 -15.16
N ILE A 88 -21.92 -1.50 -14.40
CA ILE A 88 -22.20 -1.19 -13.00
C ILE A 88 -23.14 0.02 -12.91
N ALA A 89 -24.10 -0.05 -12.00
CA ALA A 89 -25.00 1.06 -11.73
C ALA A 89 -24.36 2.09 -10.77
N PHE A 90 -24.13 3.31 -11.26
CA PHE A 90 -23.65 4.44 -10.49
C PHE A 90 -24.02 5.75 -11.17
N ASP A 91 -23.98 6.86 -10.44
CA ASP A 91 -24.20 8.21 -10.97
C ASP A 91 -22.89 8.93 -11.25
N ARG A 92 -21.82 8.56 -10.52
CA ARG A 92 -20.49 9.13 -10.70
C ARG A 92 -19.41 8.12 -10.34
N VAL A 93 -18.29 8.13 -11.07
CA VAL A 93 -17.06 7.43 -10.72
C VAL A 93 -15.94 8.43 -10.42
N VAL A 94 -15.17 8.15 -9.38
CA VAL A 94 -13.91 8.82 -9.05
C VAL A 94 -12.77 7.85 -9.37
N LEU A 95 -11.94 8.20 -10.36
CA LEU A 95 -10.73 7.46 -10.71
C LEU A 95 -9.56 8.02 -9.92
N LEU A 96 -8.77 7.14 -9.31
CA LEU A 96 -7.67 7.49 -8.41
C LEU A 96 -6.38 6.76 -8.78
N ASP A 97 -5.24 7.35 -8.47
CA ASP A 97 -3.96 6.62 -8.43
C ASP A 97 -3.79 5.96 -7.04
N THR A 98 -3.12 4.81 -6.99
CA THR A 98 -2.98 4.03 -5.76
C THR A 98 -2.16 4.73 -4.68
N ASP A 99 -1.26 5.62 -5.06
CA ASP A 99 -0.41 6.41 -4.17
C ASP A 99 -1.11 7.65 -3.60
N THR A 100 -2.42 7.53 -3.42
CA THR A 100 -3.25 8.51 -2.72
C THR A 100 -3.87 7.92 -1.44
N ILE A 101 -4.25 8.78 -0.50
CA ILE A 101 -4.96 8.38 0.72
C ILE A 101 -6.05 9.40 1.04
N ALA A 102 -7.28 8.94 1.24
CA ALA A 102 -8.39 9.81 1.64
C ALA A 102 -8.28 10.16 3.13
N LEU A 103 -8.38 11.45 3.44
CA LEU A 103 -8.33 12.01 4.79
C LEU A 103 -9.70 12.58 5.23
N ALA A 104 -10.62 12.69 4.30
CA ALA A 104 -12.00 13.15 4.51
C ALA A 104 -12.90 12.67 3.36
N ASP A 105 -14.21 12.89 3.49
CA ASP A 105 -15.17 12.58 2.43
C ASP A 105 -14.92 13.46 1.19
N LEU A 106 -14.72 12.80 0.04
CA LEU A 106 -14.47 13.46 -1.23
C LEU A 106 -15.77 13.96 -1.87
N ARG A 107 -16.93 13.37 -1.57
CA ARG A 107 -18.22 13.61 -2.23
C ARG A 107 -18.71 15.07 -2.17
N PRO A 108 -18.48 15.84 -1.08
CA PRO A 108 -18.90 17.25 -1.03
C PRO A 108 -18.19 18.18 -2.02
N PHE A 109 -17.13 17.74 -2.68
CA PHE A 109 -16.42 18.50 -3.70
C PHE A 109 -16.88 18.17 -5.13
N LEU A 110 -17.64 17.10 -5.32
CA LEU A 110 -17.96 16.55 -6.64
C LEU A 110 -19.12 17.30 -7.29
N ARG A 111 -19.18 17.28 -8.63
CA ARG A 111 -20.19 17.98 -9.45
C ARG A 111 -20.84 16.99 -10.41
N ASP A 112 -22.14 17.20 -10.73
CA ASP A 112 -22.89 16.36 -11.68
C ASP A 112 -22.87 16.90 -13.12
N ASP A 113 -22.50 18.18 -13.29
CA ASP A 113 -22.59 18.90 -14.54
C ASP A 113 -21.28 18.95 -15.34
N ALA A 114 -20.16 18.52 -14.75
CA ALA A 114 -18.86 18.56 -15.39
C ALA A 114 -17.93 17.44 -14.88
N ILE A 115 -16.97 17.04 -15.72
CA ILE A 115 -15.82 16.23 -15.34
C ILE A 115 -14.89 17.12 -14.53
N LEU A 116 -14.38 16.59 -13.38
CA LEU A 116 -13.39 17.25 -12.57
C LEU A 116 -12.03 16.57 -12.71
N GLY A 117 -10.97 17.38 -12.80
CA GLY A 117 -9.59 16.93 -12.72
C GLY A 117 -8.73 18.04 -12.14
N LYS A 118 -7.71 17.69 -11.37
CA LYS A 118 -6.76 18.68 -10.83
C LYS A 118 -5.80 19.09 -11.95
N ILE A 119 -5.64 20.39 -12.17
CA ILE A 119 -4.62 20.92 -13.11
C ILE A 119 -3.23 20.42 -12.67
N VAL A 120 -2.36 20.12 -13.64
CA VAL A 120 -0.99 19.67 -13.37
C VAL A 120 -0.25 20.61 -12.43
N ASP A 121 0.61 20.04 -11.60
CA ASP A 121 1.38 20.80 -10.59
C ASP A 121 2.46 21.68 -11.24
N VAL A 122 3.10 21.15 -12.29
CA VAL A 122 4.13 21.81 -13.07
C VAL A 122 3.81 21.68 -14.56
N ALA A 123 4.43 22.47 -15.44
CA ALA A 123 4.23 22.40 -16.89
C ALA A 123 4.76 21.08 -17.47
N ASN A 124 4.00 20.01 -17.27
CA ASN A 124 4.35 18.65 -17.63
C ASN A 124 3.19 17.98 -18.43
N PRO A 125 3.24 17.95 -19.79
CA PRO A 125 4.30 18.52 -20.62
C PRO A 125 4.25 20.06 -20.74
N PRO A 126 5.35 20.69 -21.21
CA PRO A 126 5.37 22.13 -21.48
C PRO A 126 4.31 22.56 -22.50
N LEU A 127 3.80 23.80 -22.38
CA LEU A 127 2.76 24.35 -23.24
C LEU A 127 3.10 24.20 -24.75
N ALA A 128 4.35 24.44 -25.15
CA ALA A 128 4.79 24.28 -26.52
C ALA A 128 4.64 22.83 -27.06
N ALA A 129 4.85 21.82 -26.23
CA ALA A 129 4.62 20.43 -26.62
C ALA A 129 3.12 20.12 -26.75
N LEU A 130 2.29 20.69 -25.89
CA LEU A 130 0.82 20.59 -26.02
C LEU A 130 0.33 21.28 -27.31
N ASP A 131 0.92 22.42 -27.70
CA ASP A 131 0.62 23.09 -28.96
C ASP A 131 0.94 22.24 -30.18
N GLU A 132 2.09 21.60 -30.20
CA GLU A 132 2.48 20.67 -31.28
C GLU A 132 1.53 19.48 -31.36
N ILE A 133 1.22 18.85 -30.21
CA ILE A 133 0.29 17.73 -30.12
C ILE A 133 -1.10 18.18 -30.61
N ALA A 134 -1.59 19.33 -30.17
CA ALA A 134 -2.89 19.84 -30.57
C ALA A 134 -2.93 20.18 -32.07
N ALA A 135 -1.84 20.68 -32.67
CA ALA A 135 -1.74 20.91 -34.11
C ALA A 135 -1.77 19.58 -34.89
N ALA A 136 -0.99 18.60 -34.45
CA ALA A 136 -0.95 17.28 -35.08
C ALA A 136 -2.28 16.54 -34.95
N ALA A 137 -3.00 16.70 -33.83
CA ALA A 137 -4.34 16.16 -33.57
C ALA A 137 -5.46 16.93 -34.32
N ALA A 138 -5.12 17.90 -35.15
CA ALA A 138 -6.07 18.79 -35.87
C ALA A 138 -7.12 19.43 -34.94
N MET A 139 -6.73 19.81 -33.71
CA MET A 139 -7.63 20.47 -32.76
C MET A 139 -8.00 21.86 -33.28
N ARG A 140 -9.30 22.04 -33.61
CA ARG A 140 -9.80 23.27 -34.25
C ARG A 140 -9.72 24.49 -33.35
N GLN A 141 -10.00 24.31 -32.07
CA GLN A 141 -9.99 25.39 -31.09
C GLN A 141 -9.11 24.98 -29.90
N ARG A 142 -8.11 25.81 -29.59
CA ARG A 142 -7.31 25.60 -28.38
C ARG A 142 -8.12 25.91 -27.14
N PRO A 143 -8.01 25.11 -26.08
CA PRO A 143 -8.59 25.45 -24.79
C PRO A 143 -7.97 26.74 -24.23
N ALA A 144 -8.62 27.32 -23.22
CA ALA A 144 -8.06 28.47 -22.51
C ALA A 144 -6.74 28.10 -21.81
N ILE A 145 -5.79 29.04 -21.80
CA ILE A 145 -4.57 28.94 -21.01
C ILE A 145 -4.94 29.22 -19.54
N CYS A 146 -4.37 28.41 -18.65
CA CYS A 146 -4.43 28.60 -17.21
C CYS A 146 -3.03 28.39 -16.59
N LYS A 147 -2.90 28.63 -15.30
CA LYS A 147 -1.65 28.39 -14.57
C LYS A 147 -1.60 26.98 -14.04
N THR A 148 -0.40 26.42 -13.93
CA THR A 148 -0.13 25.19 -13.18
C THR A 148 -0.34 25.40 -11.68
N ASP A 149 -0.55 24.32 -10.91
CA ASP A 149 -0.95 24.44 -9.51
C ASP A 149 0.19 24.97 -8.61
N THR A 150 1.45 24.57 -8.83
CA THR A 150 2.54 24.91 -7.90
C THR A 150 3.57 25.92 -8.42
N LEU A 151 3.89 25.92 -9.71
CA LEU A 151 4.98 26.74 -10.27
C LEU A 151 4.52 27.95 -11.12
N ASP A 152 3.23 28.26 -11.13
CA ASP A 152 2.66 29.40 -11.88
C ASP A 152 3.07 29.45 -13.37
N ALA A 153 3.36 28.29 -13.96
CA ALA A 153 3.66 28.16 -15.38
C ALA A 153 2.37 28.08 -16.22
N ASP A 154 2.47 28.42 -17.51
CA ASP A 154 1.31 28.30 -18.40
C ASP A 154 1.08 26.87 -18.84
N THR A 155 -0.20 26.47 -18.87
CA THR A 155 -0.69 25.20 -19.40
C THR A 155 -2.10 25.40 -19.97
N TYR A 156 -2.66 24.37 -20.61
CA TYR A 156 -4.07 24.41 -21.04
C TYR A 156 -5.00 23.88 -19.95
N ILE A 157 -6.19 24.50 -19.81
CA ILE A 157 -7.23 23.96 -18.96
C ILE A 157 -7.55 22.52 -19.38
N GLY A 158 -7.73 21.63 -18.39
CA GLY A 158 -7.93 20.20 -18.64
C GLY A 158 -6.64 19.38 -18.76
N ASN A 159 -5.45 20.01 -18.86
CA ASN A 159 -4.20 19.28 -18.65
C ASN A 159 -4.08 18.99 -17.16
N CYS A 160 -4.33 17.73 -16.80
CA CYS A 160 -4.55 17.32 -15.41
C CYS A 160 -3.49 16.35 -14.93
N ASN A 161 -3.22 16.40 -13.62
CA ASN A 161 -2.55 15.31 -12.93
C ASN A 161 -3.46 14.08 -12.85
N GLY A 162 -2.93 12.90 -13.21
CA GLY A 162 -3.67 11.65 -13.32
C GLY A 162 -4.19 11.04 -12.01
N GLY A 163 -3.79 11.60 -10.86
CA GLY A 163 -4.12 11.03 -9.54
C GLY A 163 -5.59 11.17 -9.12
N PHE A 164 -6.35 12.02 -9.81
CA PHE A 164 -7.77 12.24 -9.50
C PHE A 164 -8.56 12.69 -10.72
N TYR A 165 -9.63 11.95 -11.04
CA TYR A 165 -10.68 12.37 -11.96
C TYR A 165 -12.05 12.02 -11.38
N SER A 166 -13.02 12.96 -11.41
CA SER A 166 -14.41 12.66 -11.10
C SER A 166 -15.27 12.81 -12.36
N ILE A 167 -15.95 11.73 -12.74
CA ILE A 167 -16.66 11.63 -14.03
C ILE A 167 -18.11 11.26 -13.77
N PRO A 168 -19.07 12.18 -14.05
CA PRO A 168 -20.48 11.84 -14.06
C PRO A 168 -20.79 10.73 -15.06
N ARG A 169 -21.74 9.85 -14.72
CA ARG A 169 -22.14 8.69 -15.55
C ARG A 169 -22.47 9.08 -16.99
N ALA A 170 -23.11 10.22 -17.18
CA ALA A 170 -23.51 10.71 -18.49
C ALA A 170 -22.32 10.88 -19.47
N PHE A 171 -21.11 11.10 -18.96
CA PHE A 171 -19.93 11.33 -19.79
C PHE A 171 -19.05 10.08 -19.93
N CYS A 172 -19.25 9.05 -19.09
CA CYS A 172 -18.37 7.88 -19.03
C CYS A 172 -18.23 7.13 -20.37
N ALA A 173 -19.34 6.89 -21.08
CA ALA A 173 -19.31 6.12 -22.33
C ALA A 173 -18.53 6.86 -23.43
N CYS A 174 -18.81 8.16 -23.61
CA CYS A 174 -18.11 8.99 -24.59
C CYS A 174 -16.62 9.10 -24.23
N LEU A 175 -16.31 9.44 -22.98
CA LEU A 175 -14.93 9.59 -22.52
C LEU A 175 -14.14 8.28 -22.64
N SER A 176 -14.72 7.14 -22.32
CA SER A 176 -14.04 5.84 -22.42
C SER A 176 -13.54 5.57 -23.85
N VAL A 177 -14.39 5.84 -24.85
CA VAL A 177 -14.04 5.64 -26.27
C VAL A 177 -12.99 6.66 -26.72
N GLU A 178 -13.22 7.95 -26.44
CA GLU A 178 -12.35 9.03 -26.92
C GLU A 178 -10.97 8.99 -26.23
N TRP A 179 -10.93 8.73 -24.92
CA TRP A 179 -9.67 8.66 -24.18
C TRP A 179 -8.77 7.53 -24.70
N ARG A 180 -9.34 6.36 -24.94
CA ARG A 180 -8.60 5.21 -25.53
C ARG A 180 -8.14 5.50 -26.95
N ARG A 181 -8.99 6.11 -27.78
CA ARG A 181 -8.65 6.51 -29.14
C ARG A 181 -7.46 7.47 -29.15
N TRP A 182 -7.50 8.50 -28.33
CA TRP A 182 -6.44 9.50 -28.25
C TRP A 182 -5.16 8.97 -27.61
N ALA A 183 -5.24 8.02 -26.67
CA ALA A 183 -4.07 7.36 -26.14
C ALA A 183 -3.32 6.53 -27.19
N LEU A 184 -4.04 5.74 -27.98
CA LEU A 184 -3.43 4.98 -29.09
C LEU A 184 -2.82 5.92 -30.12
N TRP A 185 -3.55 6.97 -30.53
CA TRP A 185 -3.02 7.97 -31.43
C TRP A 185 -1.75 8.64 -30.88
N LEU A 186 -1.71 8.98 -29.61
CA LEU A 186 -0.58 9.63 -28.98
C LEU A 186 0.63 8.69 -28.87
N LEU A 187 0.43 7.40 -28.64
CA LEU A 187 1.49 6.39 -28.66
C LEU A 187 2.15 6.28 -30.03
N ASP A 188 1.40 6.51 -31.13
CA ASP A 188 1.96 6.57 -32.50
C ASP A 188 2.61 7.94 -32.78
N ASN A 189 2.33 8.98 -31.98
CA ASN A 189 2.79 10.36 -32.16
C ASN A 189 3.59 10.87 -30.94
N MET A 190 4.49 10.07 -30.40
CA MET A 190 5.18 10.29 -29.11
C MET A 190 6.28 11.36 -29.12
N GLU A 191 6.68 11.86 -30.30
CA GLU A 191 7.90 12.70 -30.41
C GLU A 191 7.88 13.96 -29.53
N PRO A 192 6.79 14.75 -29.45
CA PRO A 192 6.75 15.91 -28.56
C PRO A 192 6.92 15.55 -27.08
N LEU A 193 6.36 14.41 -26.64
CA LEU A 193 6.49 13.93 -25.26
C LEU A 193 7.91 13.39 -24.98
N ARG A 194 8.51 12.65 -25.91
CA ARG A 194 9.88 12.11 -25.73
C ARG A 194 10.90 13.23 -25.63
N ARG A 195 10.81 14.23 -26.51
CA ARG A 195 11.73 15.37 -26.53
C ARG A 195 11.68 16.20 -25.24
N THR A 196 10.56 16.20 -24.55
CA THR A 196 10.37 16.92 -23.28
C THR A 196 10.51 16.03 -22.04
N GLY A 197 10.84 14.73 -22.20
CA GLY A 197 10.94 13.78 -21.09
C GLY A 197 9.59 13.38 -20.49
N CYS A 198 8.47 13.67 -21.18
CA CYS A 198 7.10 13.48 -20.68
C CYS A 198 6.41 12.22 -21.25
N GLN A 199 7.19 11.23 -21.71
CA GLN A 199 6.65 10.00 -22.30
C GLN A 199 5.77 9.18 -21.37
N ASN A 200 5.84 9.41 -20.06
CA ASN A 200 5.03 8.74 -19.05
C ASN A 200 3.64 9.39 -18.85
N HIS A 201 3.34 10.49 -19.57
CA HIS A 201 2.08 11.25 -19.40
C HIS A 201 1.09 11.00 -20.55
N VAL A 202 1.19 9.87 -21.25
CA VAL A 202 0.28 9.52 -22.35
C VAL A 202 -1.18 9.50 -21.88
N ASP A 203 -1.44 8.91 -20.73
CA ASP A 203 -2.78 8.85 -20.13
C ASP A 203 -3.36 10.24 -19.83
N GLN A 204 -2.54 11.16 -19.33
CA GLN A 204 -2.97 12.53 -18.96
C GLN A 204 -3.19 13.41 -20.21
N VAL A 205 -2.25 13.38 -21.15
CA VAL A 205 -2.36 14.17 -22.39
C VAL A 205 -3.48 13.64 -23.29
N SER A 206 -3.66 12.32 -23.35
CA SER A 206 -4.80 11.74 -24.09
C SER A 206 -6.16 12.06 -23.44
N PHE A 207 -6.21 12.16 -22.11
CA PHE A 207 -7.41 12.67 -21.40
C PHE A 207 -7.73 14.10 -21.82
N TRP A 208 -6.73 14.99 -21.82
CA TRP A 208 -6.89 16.37 -22.27
C TRP A 208 -7.40 16.46 -23.72
N LEU A 209 -6.83 15.67 -24.65
CA LEU A 209 -7.34 15.59 -26.01
C LEU A 209 -8.78 15.09 -26.05
N ALA A 210 -9.10 14.04 -25.29
CA ALA A 210 -10.43 13.43 -25.30
C ALA A 210 -11.53 14.39 -24.86
N ILE A 211 -11.34 15.08 -23.73
CA ILE A 211 -12.38 16.00 -23.21
C ILE A 211 -12.63 17.16 -24.17
N HIS A 212 -11.58 17.74 -24.76
CA HIS A 212 -11.72 18.91 -25.63
C HIS A 212 -12.20 18.56 -27.04
N GLN A 213 -11.72 17.47 -27.63
CA GLN A 213 -12.16 17.04 -28.95
C GLN A 213 -13.60 16.51 -28.96
N ALA A 214 -14.04 15.92 -27.84
CA ALA A 214 -15.44 15.48 -27.68
C ALA A 214 -16.36 16.57 -27.13
N GLY A 215 -15.83 17.76 -26.79
CA GLY A 215 -16.64 18.86 -26.22
C GLY A 215 -17.25 18.54 -24.87
N LEU A 216 -16.58 17.69 -24.07
CA LEU A 216 -17.09 17.31 -22.75
C LEU A 216 -16.88 18.46 -21.74
N PRO A 217 -17.89 18.75 -20.89
CA PRO A 217 -17.78 19.80 -19.90
C PRO A 217 -16.72 19.44 -18.85
N PHE A 218 -15.80 20.37 -18.59
CA PHE A 218 -14.71 20.21 -17.67
C PHE A 218 -14.63 21.38 -16.68
N ALA A 219 -14.29 21.09 -15.42
CA ALA A 219 -13.96 22.09 -14.42
C ALA A 219 -12.70 21.65 -13.63
N ALA A 220 -11.84 22.61 -13.27
CA ALA A 220 -10.68 22.35 -12.45
C ALA A 220 -11.12 21.97 -11.03
N ALA A 221 -10.61 20.85 -10.53
CA ALA A 221 -10.80 20.42 -9.15
C ALA A 221 -9.89 21.25 -8.21
N PRO A 222 -10.32 21.54 -6.97
CA PRO A 222 -9.44 22.11 -5.97
C PRO A 222 -8.31 21.14 -5.62
N ALA A 223 -7.13 21.67 -5.29
CA ALA A 223 -5.96 20.86 -4.92
C ALA A 223 -6.22 19.98 -3.69
N ASN A 224 -7.21 20.29 -2.86
CA ASN A 224 -7.66 19.46 -1.74
C ASN A 224 -8.02 18.02 -2.13
N LEU A 225 -8.38 17.77 -3.41
CA LEU A 225 -8.76 16.46 -3.94
C LEU A 225 -7.59 15.69 -4.58
N ASN A 226 -6.40 16.28 -4.62
CA ASN A 226 -5.19 15.64 -5.14
C ASN A 226 -3.98 16.46 -4.69
N TYR A 227 -3.75 16.49 -3.37
CA TYR A 227 -2.73 17.33 -2.76
C TYR A 227 -1.38 16.63 -2.76
N PHE A 228 -0.45 17.10 -3.60
CA PHE A 228 0.91 16.59 -3.68
C PHE A 228 1.78 17.09 -2.53
N ILE A 229 2.37 16.16 -1.76
CA ILE A 229 3.25 16.52 -0.62
C ILE A 229 4.71 16.66 -0.99
N HIS A 230 5.13 16.25 -2.17
CA HIS A 230 6.55 16.28 -2.56
C HIS A 230 6.97 17.53 -3.34
N PHE A 231 6.03 18.38 -3.76
CA PHE A 231 6.35 19.65 -4.38
C PHE A 231 6.55 20.73 -3.33
N ASP A 232 7.57 21.58 -3.56
CA ASP A 232 7.75 22.81 -2.81
C ASP A 232 6.89 23.91 -3.47
N GLY A 233 6.19 24.68 -2.66
CA GLY A 233 5.45 25.81 -3.14
C GLY A 233 3.99 25.85 -2.73
N LYS A 234 3.33 26.95 -3.06
CA LYS A 234 1.92 27.18 -2.75
C LYS A 234 1.07 26.56 -3.86
N HIS A 235 0.09 25.76 -3.47
CA HIS A 235 -0.93 25.24 -4.37
C HIS A 235 -1.93 26.35 -4.75
N SER A 236 -1.95 26.76 -6.02
CA SER A 236 -2.79 27.86 -6.52
C SER A 236 -4.28 27.50 -6.57
N TYR A 237 -4.58 26.19 -6.69
CA TYR A 237 -5.97 25.69 -6.71
C TYR A 237 -6.44 25.18 -5.33
N LEU A 238 -5.69 25.44 -4.25
CA LEU A 238 -6.10 25.03 -2.92
C LEU A 238 -7.27 25.90 -2.42
N ASP A 239 -8.37 25.24 -2.05
CA ASP A 239 -9.42 25.87 -1.25
C ASP A 239 -8.96 25.90 0.22
N GLU A 240 -8.52 27.08 0.68
CA GLU A 240 -8.00 27.26 2.03
C GLU A 240 -9.11 27.16 3.11
N THR A 241 -10.37 27.22 2.73
CA THR A 241 -11.51 27.11 3.65
C THR A 241 -11.87 25.67 3.99
N ARG A 242 -11.30 24.70 3.26
CA ARG A 242 -11.54 23.26 3.42
C ARG A 242 -10.26 22.52 3.72
N ASP A 243 -10.37 21.40 4.43
CA ASP A 243 -9.25 20.50 4.67
C ASP A 243 -8.75 19.82 3.40
N ILE A 244 -7.49 19.34 3.44
CA ILE A 244 -6.97 18.40 2.44
C ILE A 244 -7.77 17.10 2.61
N ALA A 245 -8.49 16.72 1.57
CA ALA A 245 -9.38 15.56 1.57
C ALA A 245 -8.74 14.31 0.96
N LEU A 246 -7.88 14.48 -0.05
CA LEU A 246 -7.10 13.42 -0.69
C LEU A 246 -5.63 13.84 -0.76
N LEU A 247 -4.77 13.11 -0.06
CA LEU A 247 -3.33 13.32 -0.06
C LEU A 247 -2.71 12.44 -1.14
N HIS A 248 -1.88 13.01 -2.03
CA HIS A 248 -1.11 12.28 -3.02
C HIS A 248 0.36 12.24 -2.57
N HIS A 249 0.79 11.07 -2.09
CA HIS A 249 2.10 10.93 -1.46
C HIS A 249 3.20 10.47 -2.42
N HIS A 250 2.83 10.01 -3.62
CA HIS A 250 3.76 9.53 -4.63
C HIS A 250 4.74 8.49 -4.02
N HIS A 251 6.05 8.76 -3.97
CA HIS A 251 7.07 7.86 -3.42
C HIS A 251 7.52 8.23 -1.98
N CYS A 252 6.78 9.11 -1.29
CA CYS A 252 7.13 9.56 0.07
C CYS A 252 6.72 8.55 1.15
N LEU A 253 7.06 7.26 0.98
CA LEU A 253 6.90 6.23 2.00
C LEU A 253 8.28 5.79 2.53
N ASN A 254 8.38 5.69 3.85
CA ASN A 254 9.55 5.14 4.50
C ASN A 254 9.50 3.60 4.61
N VAL A 255 10.56 3.02 5.15
CA VAL A 255 10.69 1.57 5.34
C VAL A 255 9.66 0.95 6.31
N LEU A 256 8.94 1.76 7.07
CA LEU A 256 7.81 1.33 7.91
C LEU A 256 6.47 1.44 7.17
N GLY A 257 6.47 1.80 5.89
CA GLY A 257 5.27 2.02 5.11
C GLY A 257 4.48 3.26 5.54
N LEU A 258 5.11 4.18 6.28
CA LEU A 258 4.52 5.44 6.72
C LEU A 258 4.96 6.58 5.81
N LEU A 259 4.10 7.59 5.69
CA LEU A 259 4.40 8.81 4.92
C LEU A 259 5.52 9.60 5.60
N GLU A 260 6.51 10.00 4.83
CA GLU A 260 7.53 10.95 5.28
C GLU A 260 7.05 12.39 5.07
N ILE A 261 7.33 13.25 6.04
CA ILE A 261 7.06 14.68 5.92
C ILE A 261 8.29 15.32 5.27
N PRO A 262 8.20 15.82 4.03
CA PRO A 262 9.33 16.54 3.44
C PRO A 262 9.64 17.80 4.25
N PRO A 263 10.91 18.19 4.38
CA PRO A 263 11.30 19.38 5.14
C PRO A 263 10.69 20.66 4.57
N GLY A 264 10.42 21.64 5.44
CA GLY A 264 9.93 22.97 5.04
C GLY A 264 8.43 23.05 4.72
N ARG A 265 7.64 22.06 5.11
CA ARG A 265 6.19 22.03 4.89
C ARG A 265 5.43 22.93 5.88
N SER A 266 4.26 23.38 5.46
CA SER A 266 3.36 24.16 6.32
C SER A 266 2.77 23.29 7.44
N PRO A 267 2.34 23.86 8.58
CA PRO A 267 1.65 23.11 9.63
C PRO A 267 0.41 22.34 9.14
N ARG A 268 -0.25 22.84 8.09
CA ARG A 268 -1.41 22.17 7.46
C ARG A 268 -1.01 20.90 6.74
N GLU A 269 0.10 20.94 6.00
CA GLU A 269 0.64 19.77 5.31
C GLU A 269 1.13 18.72 6.31
N GLU A 270 1.87 19.15 7.34
CA GLU A 270 2.30 18.27 8.42
C GLU A 270 1.12 17.58 9.09
N ALA A 271 0.06 18.33 9.41
CA ALA A 271 -1.16 17.77 10.00
C ALA A 271 -1.85 16.78 9.06
N ALA A 272 -1.86 17.02 7.74
CA ALA A 272 -2.42 16.09 6.76
C ALA A 272 -1.61 14.79 6.69
N VAL A 273 -0.27 14.87 6.65
CA VAL A 273 0.61 13.70 6.66
C VAL A 273 0.46 12.91 7.97
N LEU A 274 0.38 13.58 9.12
CA LEU A 274 0.15 12.92 10.40
C LEU A 274 -1.18 12.17 10.43
N ARG A 275 -2.27 12.75 9.89
CA ARG A 275 -3.56 12.05 9.75
C ARG A 275 -3.43 10.83 8.84
N GLY A 276 -2.73 10.96 7.71
CA GLY A 276 -2.43 9.83 6.81
C GLY A 276 -1.68 8.70 7.54
N ASN A 277 -0.68 9.04 8.33
CA ASN A 277 0.07 8.07 9.14
C ASN A 277 -0.78 7.41 10.23
N GLN A 278 -1.67 8.16 10.89
CA GLN A 278 -2.64 7.59 11.84
C GLN A 278 -3.57 6.59 11.15
N GLN A 279 -4.01 6.90 9.93
CA GLN A 279 -4.84 6.01 9.13
C GLN A 279 -4.10 4.73 8.71
N ILE A 280 -2.85 4.86 8.22
CA ILE A 280 -2.00 3.72 7.87
C ILE A 280 -1.75 2.85 9.10
N GLY A 281 -1.31 3.43 10.22
CA GLY A 281 -1.06 2.71 11.47
C GLY A 281 -2.34 2.09 12.06
N GLY A 282 -3.46 2.83 12.05
CA GLY A 282 -4.78 2.30 12.43
C GLY A 282 -5.23 1.12 11.57
N GLY A 283 -4.77 1.08 10.33
CA GLY A 283 -4.97 -0.01 9.38
C GLY A 283 -3.94 -1.13 9.42
N PHE A 284 -2.98 -1.12 10.32
CA PHE A 284 -1.93 -2.13 10.32
C PHE A 284 -2.49 -3.56 10.25
N ASP A 285 -2.05 -4.28 9.22
CA ASP A 285 -2.27 -5.71 9.03
C ASP A 285 -0.91 -6.36 8.75
N ASN A 286 -0.57 -7.37 9.53
CA ASN A 286 0.72 -8.06 9.43
C ASN A 286 0.99 -8.61 8.03
N ARG A 287 -0.04 -9.17 7.35
CA ARG A 287 0.09 -9.76 6.01
C ARG A 287 0.46 -8.70 4.98
N VAL A 288 -0.20 -7.55 5.06
CA VAL A 288 0.00 -6.41 4.16
C VAL A 288 1.37 -5.78 4.40
N PHE A 289 1.71 -5.54 5.67
CA PHE A 289 2.96 -4.88 6.05
C PHE A 289 4.20 -5.72 5.69
N TRP A 290 4.23 -7.00 6.08
CA TRP A 290 5.40 -7.84 5.84
C TRP A 290 5.57 -8.18 4.35
N GLU A 291 4.48 -8.34 3.59
CA GLU A 291 4.57 -8.51 2.15
C GLU A 291 5.22 -7.28 1.48
N MET A 292 4.75 -6.08 1.80
CA MET A 292 5.34 -4.82 1.34
C MET A 292 6.82 -4.71 1.75
N ARG A 293 7.13 -5.06 3.00
CA ARG A 293 8.47 -4.93 3.57
C ARG A 293 9.48 -5.78 2.82
N TYR A 294 9.16 -7.04 2.53
CA TYR A 294 10.07 -7.94 1.82
C TYR A 294 10.14 -7.67 0.32
N GLN A 295 9.06 -7.20 -0.30
CA GLN A 295 9.07 -6.82 -1.71
C GLN A 295 9.75 -5.47 -1.97
N GLY A 296 9.49 -4.47 -1.14
CA GLY A 296 9.94 -3.10 -1.34
C GLY A 296 11.28 -2.76 -0.70
N PHE A 297 11.64 -3.46 0.37
CA PHE A 297 12.83 -3.17 1.18
C PHE A 297 13.55 -4.46 1.62
N PRO A 298 13.94 -5.31 0.65
CA PRO A 298 14.49 -6.64 0.96
C PRO A 298 15.77 -6.59 1.81
N GLU A 299 16.56 -5.52 1.69
CA GLU A 299 17.77 -5.31 2.50
C GLU A 299 17.46 -5.10 4.00
N ARG A 300 16.25 -4.64 4.30
CA ARG A 300 15.75 -4.48 5.67
C ARG A 300 15.09 -5.75 6.20
N GLY A 301 14.42 -6.51 5.33
CA GLY A 301 13.80 -7.79 5.61
C GLY A 301 13.13 -7.87 6.98
N SER A 302 13.52 -8.83 7.82
CA SER A 302 13.02 -9.04 9.19
C SER A 302 13.33 -7.90 10.19
N GLY A 303 14.00 -6.82 9.75
CA GLY A 303 14.22 -5.63 10.54
C GLY A 303 15.41 -5.72 11.52
N VAL A 304 15.52 -4.70 12.37
CA VAL A 304 16.67 -4.49 13.27
C VAL A 304 16.89 -5.62 14.27
N GLY A 305 15.85 -6.34 14.65
CA GLY A 305 15.93 -7.50 15.55
C GLY A 305 16.75 -8.66 14.97
N SER A 306 16.88 -8.73 13.64
CA SER A 306 17.60 -9.80 12.92
C SER A 306 18.78 -9.28 12.11
N ARG A 307 19.36 -8.14 12.50
CA ARG A 307 20.51 -7.50 11.83
C ARG A 307 21.58 -7.08 12.84
N GLY A 308 22.81 -6.91 12.33
CA GLY A 308 23.94 -6.39 13.12
C GLY A 308 24.19 -7.18 14.41
N TYR A 309 24.37 -6.47 15.52
CA TYR A 309 24.62 -7.08 16.83
C TYR A 309 23.52 -8.06 17.28
N ASN A 310 22.24 -7.72 17.05
CA ASN A 310 21.12 -8.58 17.44
C ASN A 310 21.12 -9.92 16.71
N LEU A 311 21.53 -9.94 15.45
CA LEU A 311 21.73 -11.17 14.66
C LEU A 311 22.76 -12.08 15.30
N LEU A 312 23.97 -11.54 15.58
CA LEU A 312 25.07 -12.31 16.17
C LEU A 312 24.69 -12.83 17.57
N TYR A 313 24.07 -11.98 18.36
CA TYR A 313 23.58 -12.34 19.69
C TYR A 313 22.58 -13.50 19.65
N LYS A 314 21.57 -13.43 18.78
CA LYS A 314 20.56 -14.49 18.63
C LYS A 314 21.17 -15.80 18.12
N ARG A 315 22.07 -15.75 17.14
CA ARG A 315 22.77 -16.95 16.65
C ARG A 315 23.55 -17.66 17.77
N GLN A 316 24.30 -16.89 18.56
CA GLN A 316 25.00 -17.43 19.70
C GLN A 316 24.05 -18.02 20.74
N LEU A 317 22.99 -17.29 21.09
CA LEU A 317 21.95 -17.77 22.01
C LEU A 317 21.33 -19.09 21.53
N LEU A 318 20.96 -19.19 20.25
CA LEU A 318 20.36 -20.41 19.70
C LEU A 318 21.29 -21.62 19.78
N LYS A 319 22.61 -21.44 19.55
CA LYS A 319 23.63 -22.51 19.75
C LYS A 319 23.69 -22.93 21.20
N GLU A 320 23.76 -21.98 22.13
CA GLU A 320 23.82 -22.26 23.58
C GLU A 320 22.51 -22.94 24.08
N GLN A 321 21.39 -22.66 23.45
CA GLN A 321 20.10 -23.30 23.79
C GLN A 321 19.91 -24.65 23.10
N GLY A 322 20.90 -25.13 22.31
CA GLY A 322 20.90 -26.47 21.74
C GLY A 322 20.04 -26.65 20.48
N VAL A 323 19.77 -25.60 19.73
CA VAL A 323 18.93 -25.67 18.50
C VAL A 323 19.52 -26.62 17.47
N GLU A 324 20.86 -26.66 17.32
CA GLU A 324 21.56 -27.55 16.38
C GLU A 324 21.50 -29.04 16.78
N ALA A 325 21.24 -29.32 18.06
CA ALA A 325 21.11 -30.69 18.59
C ALA A 325 19.68 -31.23 18.49
N ALA A 326 18.68 -30.35 18.30
CA ALA A 326 17.29 -30.76 18.22
C ALA A 326 17.02 -31.66 17.01
N ALA A 327 16.18 -32.68 17.18
CA ALA A 327 15.81 -33.62 16.11
C ALA A 327 15.06 -32.90 14.98
N ASN A 328 14.21 -31.94 15.34
CA ASN A 328 13.50 -31.07 14.39
C ASN A 328 13.19 -29.71 15.02
N VAL A 329 13.13 -28.68 14.18
CA VAL A 329 12.86 -27.28 14.55
C VAL A 329 11.67 -26.79 13.76
N LEU A 330 10.73 -26.15 14.46
CA LEU A 330 9.64 -25.36 13.88
C LEU A 330 9.89 -23.89 14.19
N ASP A 331 9.97 -23.03 13.17
CA ASP A 331 10.18 -21.59 13.32
C ASP A 331 8.96 -20.82 12.82
N PHE A 332 8.23 -20.22 13.76
CA PHE A 332 7.03 -19.44 13.48
C PHE A 332 7.34 -17.95 13.32
N GLY A 333 7.15 -17.44 12.11
CA GLY A 333 7.62 -16.11 11.69
C GLY A 333 9.09 -16.16 11.28
N CYS A 334 9.46 -17.15 10.46
CA CYS A 334 10.85 -17.43 10.07
C CYS A 334 11.50 -16.31 9.23
N GLY A 335 10.68 -15.45 8.59
CA GLY A 335 11.15 -14.33 7.77
C GLY A 335 12.15 -14.74 6.69
N ASP A 336 13.23 -13.97 6.58
CA ASP A 336 14.36 -14.18 5.64
C ASP A 336 15.45 -15.12 6.14
N LEU A 337 15.21 -15.84 7.23
CA LEU A 337 16.13 -16.79 7.86
C LEU A 337 17.45 -16.21 8.38
N GLU A 338 17.64 -14.88 8.40
CA GLU A 338 18.94 -14.30 8.76
C GLU A 338 19.50 -14.85 10.07
N VAL A 339 18.65 -15.14 11.05
CA VAL A 339 19.09 -15.67 12.34
C VAL A 339 19.54 -17.13 12.26
N VAL A 340 18.85 -17.96 11.47
CA VAL A 340 18.99 -19.44 11.53
C VAL A 340 19.71 -20.06 10.32
N LYS A 341 19.80 -19.37 9.18
CA LYS A 341 20.29 -19.95 7.91
C LYS A 341 21.70 -20.57 7.98
N GLU A 342 22.55 -20.14 8.90
CA GLU A 342 23.92 -20.64 9.07
C GLU A 342 24.04 -21.71 10.18
N LEU A 343 22.94 -22.04 10.86
CA LEU A 343 22.94 -23.07 11.88
C LEU A 343 22.82 -24.47 11.26
N ALA A 344 23.47 -25.46 11.91
CA ALA A 344 23.48 -26.86 11.46
C ALA A 344 22.20 -27.60 11.89
N ILE A 345 21.03 -27.11 11.50
CA ILE A 345 19.73 -27.70 11.85
C ILE A 345 19.41 -28.85 10.87
N ARG A 346 19.12 -30.04 11.40
CA ARG A 346 18.89 -31.26 10.61
C ARG A 346 17.54 -31.27 9.87
N ARG A 347 16.49 -30.91 10.57
CA ARG A 347 15.12 -30.82 10.02
C ARG A 347 14.52 -29.50 10.47
N TYR A 348 14.15 -28.68 9.52
CA TYR A 348 13.59 -27.37 9.76
C TYR A 348 12.31 -27.15 8.97
N VAL A 349 11.31 -26.60 9.64
CA VAL A 349 10.08 -26.11 9.04
C VAL A 349 9.91 -24.64 9.41
N GLY A 350 10.01 -23.77 8.43
CA GLY A 350 9.75 -22.33 8.57
C GLY A 350 8.30 -21.99 8.19
N ILE A 351 7.65 -21.20 9.02
CA ILE A 351 6.31 -20.70 8.76
C ILE A 351 6.38 -19.18 8.73
N ASP A 352 5.82 -18.57 7.69
CA ASP A 352 5.65 -17.12 7.63
C ASP A 352 4.33 -16.77 6.93
N GLN A 353 3.85 -15.55 7.12
CA GLN A 353 2.65 -15.04 6.49
C GLN A 353 2.95 -14.22 5.21
N SER A 354 4.22 -13.89 4.95
CA SER A 354 4.67 -13.22 3.74
C SER A 354 5.20 -14.24 2.73
N SER A 355 4.60 -14.27 1.54
CA SER A 355 5.12 -15.09 0.43
C SER A 355 6.48 -14.59 -0.02
N ALA A 356 6.70 -13.27 -0.05
CA ALA A 356 7.98 -12.67 -0.39
C ALA A 356 9.08 -13.05 0.61
N ALA A 357 8.79 -13.11 1.91
CA ALA A 357 9.72 -13.62 2.91
C ALA A 357 10.11 -15.08 2.64
N LEU A 358 9.12 -15.92 2.38
CA LEU A 358 9.35 -17.33 2.10
C LEU A 358 10.12 -17.57 0.79
N ASP A 359 9.99 -16.70 -0.21
CA ASP A 359 10.79 -16.81 -1.44
C ASP A 359 12.27 -16.50 -1.16
N VAL A 360 12.55 -15.50 -0.32
CA VAL A 360 13.93 -15.24 0.17
C VAL A 360 14.44 -16.44 0.97
N ALA A 361 13.63 -17.00 1.86
CA ALA A 361 13.97 -18.15 2.68
C ALA A 361 14.28 -19.40 1.84
N ARG A 362 13.44 -19.73 0.85
CA ARG A 362 13.66 -20.86 -0.08
C ARG A 362 14.93 -20.71 -0.90
N HIS A 363 15.24 -19.47 -1.30
CA HIS A 363 16.49 -19.21 -2.03
C HIS A 363 17.72 -19.42 -1.13
N ALA A 364 17.64 -19.00 0.13
CA ALA A 364 18.74 -19.15 1.10
C ALA A 364 18.96 -20.61 1.54
N ARG A 365 17.87 -21.37 1.72
CA ARG A 365 17.90 -22.76 2.21
C ARG A 365 16.86 -23.61 1.46
N PRO A 366 17.17 -24.03 0.21
CA PRO A 366 16.25 -24.84 -0.61
C PRO A 366 16.04 -26.27 -0.07
N ASP A 367 16.87 -26.70 0.87
CA ASP A 367 16.80 -28.00 1.55
C ASP A 367 15.82 -28.02 2.73
N TRP A 368 15.24 -26.88 3.13
CA TRP A 368 14.29 -26.75 4.23
C TRP A 368 12.84 -26.67 3.75
N ASP A 369 11.88 -27.00 4.64
CA ASP A 369 10.44 -26.90 4.35
C ASP A 369 9.91 -25.51 4.75
N PHE A 370 9.10 -24.88 3.86
CA PHE A 370 8.54 -23.55 4.10
C PHE A 370 7.04 -23.52 3.80
N ARG A 371 6.27 -23.03 4.75
CA ARG A 371 4.81 -23.01 4.70
C ARG A 371 4.25 -21.60 4.90
N LEU A 372 3.31 -21.23 4.03
CA LEU A 372 2.57 -19.98 4.14
C LEU A 372 1.41 -20.16 5.12
N THR A 373 1.28 -19.20 6.11
CA THR A 373 0.09 -19.19 6.99
C THR A 373 -1.11 -18.58 6.22
N PRO A 374 -2.41 -18.76 6.57
CA PRO A 374 -2.86 -18.65 7.96
C PRO A 374 -3.10 -19.95 8.72
N ARG A 375 -3.00 -21.10 8.17
CA ARG A 375 -3.25 -22.34 8.93
C ARG A 375 -2.34 -23.47 8.46
N PRO A 376 -1.06 -23.45 8.85
CA PRO A 376 -0.31 -24.67 8.70
C PRO A 376 -0.94 -25.70 9.63
N GLU A 377 -1.21 -26.90 9.11
CA GLU A 377 -1.39 -28.06 9.98
C GLU A 377 -0.15 -28.14 10.87
N GLY A 378 -0.36 -28.15 12.18
CA GLY A 378 0.74 -28.16 13.14
C GLY A 378 1.67 -29.32 12.87
N GLN A 379 2.97 -29.08 12.86
CA GLN A 379 3.97 -30.12 12.94
C GLN A 379 4.66 -29.98 14.29
N PRO A 380 4.28 -30.80 15.28
CA PRO A 380 4.94 -30.79 16.56
C PRO A 380 6.44 -31.01 16.41
N ALA A 381 7.22 -30.15 17.08
CA ALA A 381 8.68 -30.16 16.99
C ALA A 381 9.30 -30.26 18.38
N GLU A 382 10.49 -30.86 18.44
CA GLU A 382 11.28 -30.90 19.68
C GLU A 382 11.66 -29.48 20.11
N MET A 383 11.97 -28.62 19.15
CA MET A 383 12.26 -27.21 19.40
C MET A 383 11.37 -26.31 18.54
N VAL A 384 10.69 -25.37 19.20
CA VAL A 384 9.88 -24.33 18.53
C VAL A 384 10.55 -22.97 18.74
N LEU A 385 10.65 -22.19 17.66
CA LEU A 385 11.19 -20.82 17.66
C LEU A 385 10.07 -19.83 17.31
N CYS A 386 10.08 -18.66 17.95
CA CYS A 386 9.20 -17.54 17.60
C CYS A 386 9.83 -16.22 18.07
N PHE A 387 10.51 -15.52 17.17
CA PHE A 387 11.20 -14.28 17.50
C PHE A 387 10.51 -13.07 16.88
N GLU A 388 10.18 -12.06 17.74
CA GLU A 388 9.57 -10.78 17.39
C GLU A 388 8.23 -10.86 16.64
N VAL A 389 7.54 -12.01 16.65
CA VAL A 389 6.23 -12.17 16.02
C VAL A 389 5.09 -11.69 16.91
N LEU A 390 5.16 -12.03 18.20
CA LEU A 390 4.12 -11.69 19.19
C LEU A 390 3.93 -10.18 19.34
N ILE A 391 4.99 -9.41 19.22
CA ILE A 391 4.97 -7.95 19.34
C ILE A 391 4.23 -7.24 18.20
N HIS A 392 4.01 -7.92 17.08
CA HIS A 392 3.30 -7.39 15.92
C HIS A 392 1.83 -7.86 15.85
N GLN A 393 1.33 -8.58 16.85
CA GLN A 393 -0.07 -8.99 16.87
C GLN A 393 -0.96 -7.84 17.34
N LYS A 394 -1.75 -7.25 16.43
CA LYS A 394 -2.55 -6.05 16.69
C LYS A 394 -3.65 -6.28 17.74
N THR A 395 -4.26 -7.47 17.75
CA THR A 395 -5.35 -7.79 18.67
C THR A 395 -4.92 -8.83 19.69
N GLU A 396 -5.52 -8.76 20.87
CA GLU A 396 -5.30 -9.76 21.93
C GLU A 396 -5.69 -11.17 21.45
N ALA A 397 -6.75 -11.29 20.66
CA ALA A 397 -7.17 -12.57 20.08
C ALA A 397 -6.09 -13.17 19.17
N ALA A 398 -5.49 -12.37 18.27
CA ALA A 398 -4.39 -12.82 17.41
C ALA A 398 -3.14 -13.17 18.23
N TYR A 399 -2.80 -12.37 19.24
CA TYR A 399 -1.69 -12.64 20.16
C TYR A 399 -1.88 -13.99 20.87
N ARG A 400 -3.06 -14.25 21.43
CA ARG A 400 -3.39 -15.50 22.11
C ARG A 400 -3.43 -16.70 21.16
N ALA A 401 -3.91 -16.52 19.93
CA ALA A 401 -3.92 -17.56 18.91
C ALA A 401 -2.50 -18.02 18.54
N VAL A 402 -1.55 -17.07 18.42
CA VAL A 402 -0.14 -17.43 18.20
C VAL A 402 0.43 -18.19 19.39
N ILE A 403 0.20 -17.75 20.63
CA ILE A 403 0.67 -18.47 21.82
C ILE A 403 0.10 -19.89 21.86
N ALA A 404 -1.20 -20.07 21.60
CA ALA A 404 -1.82 -21.38 21.58
C ALA A 404 -1.17 -22.30 20.54
N PHE A 405 -0.95 -21.79 19.31
CA PHE A 405 -0.27 -22.52 18.26
C PHE A 405 1.17 -22.96 18.68
N LEU A 406 1.94 -22.07 19.27
CA LEU A 406 3.30 -22.38 19.74
C LEU A 406 3.28 -23.48 20.81
N VAL A 407 2.37 -23.38 21.78
CA VAL A 407 2.20 -24.36 22.86
C VAL A 407 1.80 -25.74 22.33
N GLU A 408 0.84 -25.81 21.41
CA GLU A 408 0.34 -27.04 20.83
C GLU A 408 1.42 -27.78 20.03
N ASN A 409 2.32 -27.03 19.39
CA ASN A 409 3.37 -27.59 18.54
C ASN A 409 4.70 -27.83 19.27
N THR A 410 4.83 -27.52 20.57
CA THR A 410 6.06 -27.74 21.34
C THR A 410 6.03 -29.11 22.01
N LEU A 411 6.95 -30.00 21.62
CA LEU A 411 7.17 -31.30 22.27
C LEU A 411 8.28 -31.27 23.32
N GLY A 412 9.30 -30.45 23.17
CA GLY A 412 10.43 -30.34 24.07
C GLY A 412 10.60 -28.92 24.62
N SER A 413 11.11 -28.01 23.81
CA SER A 413 11.40 -26.64 24.23
C SER A 413 10.83 -25.59 23.27
N LEU A 414 10.34 -24.47 23.80
CA LEU A 414 9.97 -23.25 23.06
C LEU A 414 10.96 -22.14 23.38
N LEU A 415 11.53 -21.50 22.37
CA LEU A 415 12.26 -20.24 22.47
C LEU A 415 11.40 -19.14 21.86
N VAL A 416 10.98 -18.19 22.67
CA VAL A 416 10.03 -17.15 22.26
C VAL A 416 10.42 -15.79 22.78
N SER A 417 10.26 -14.75 21.94
CA SER A 417 10.52 -13.38 22.35
C SER A 417 9.26 -12.52 22.38
N GLY A 418 9.25 -11.51 23.24
CA GLY A 418 8.16 -10.56 23.37
C GLY A 418 8.48 -9.46 24.39
N PHE A 419 7.49 -8.67 24.76
CA PHE A 419 7.67 -7.59 25.72
C PHE A 419 7.48 -8.06 27.17
N SER A 420 8.32 -7.53 28.06
CA SER A 420 8.17 -7.72 29.53
C SER A 420 7.33 -6.64 30.17
N LYS A 421 7.23 -5.46 29.56
CA LYS A 421 6.47 -4.29 30.05
C LYS A 421 6.08 -3.37 28.91
N ASN A 422 5.06 -2.54 29.14
CA ASN A 422 4.66 -1.49 28.22
C ASN A 422 5.53 -0.23 28.42
N SER A 423 6.39 0.08 27.47
CA SER A 423 7.23 1.27 27.48
C SER A 423 6.66 2.38 26.59
N GLU A 424 7.14 3.60 26.76
CA GLU A 424 6.74 4.72 25.92
C GLU A 424 7.11 4.48 24.43
N SER A 425 8.27 3.95 24.15
CA SER A 425 8.71 3.60 22.80
C SER A 425 7.81 2.56 22.11
N ILE A 426 7.19 1.65 22.87
CA ILE A 426 6.20 0.70 22.35
C ILE A 426 4.90 1.45 22.02
N ARG A 427 4.42 2.30 22.91
CA ARG A 427 3.18 3.06 22.69
C ARG A 427 3.24 4.04 21.51
N GLN A 428 4.43 4.56 21.22
CA GLN A 428 4.65 5.48 20.09
C GLN A 428 4.87 4.79 18.76
N ASN A 429 5.10 3.48 18.74
CA ASN A 429 5.32 2.73 17.50
C ASN A 429 4.00 2.08 17.02
N PRO A 430 3.44 2.48 15.87
CA PRO A 430 2.16 1.97 15.40
C PRO A 430 2.20 0.52 14.88
N MET A 431 3.41 -0.08 14.79
CA MET A 431 3.61 -1.43 14.25
C MET A 431 3.83 -2.48 15.35
N VAL A 432 3.87 -2.09 16.62
CA VAL A 432 4.06 -3.02 17.73
C VAL A 432 3.00 -2.82 18.81
N PHE A 433 2.63 -3.91 19.47
CA PHE A 433 1.50 -3.94 20.39
C PHE A 433 1.89 -4.66 21.68
N PHE A 434 1.49 -4.10 22.81
CA PHE A 434 1.66 -4.71 24.12
C PHE A 434 0.29 -5.14 24.66
N HIS A 435 0.11 -6.42 24.92
CA HIS A 435 -1.11 -6.96 25.52
C HIS A 435 -0.90 -7.26 27.01
N GLU A 436 0.15 -8.00 27.33
CA GLU A 436 0.59 -8.32 28.69
C GLU A 436 2.07 -8.73 28.70
N PRO A 437 2.73 -8.81 29.87
CA PRO A 437 4.08 -9.37 29.96
C PRO A 437 4.12 -10.80 29.39
N LEU A 438 5.11 -11.09 28.54
CA LEU A 438 5.22 -12.40 27.90
C LEU A 438 5.24 -13.56 28.92
N GLU A 439 5.97 -13.40 30.03
CA GLU A 439 6.02 -14.40 31.07
C GLU A 439 4.64 -14.74 31.64
N THR A 440 3.79 -13.75 31.84
CA THR A 440 2.41 -13.95 32.31
C THR A 440 1.62 -14.81 31.33
N SER A 441 1.71 -14.51 30.03
CA SER A 441 1.07 -15.31 28.99
C SER A 441 1.55 -16.75 28.99
N LEU A 442 2.86 -16.97 29.07
CA LEU A 442 3.46 -18.31 29.10
C LEU A 442 3.04 -19.13 30.32
N ARG A 443 3.07 -18.52 31.52
CA ARG A 443 2.61 -19.17 32.77
C ARG A 443 1.13 -19.54 32.74
N ARG A 444 0.30 -18.71 32.15
CA ARG A 444 -1.17 -18.96 32.04
C ARG A 444 -1.49 -20.20 31.19
N THR A 445 -0.60 -20.63 30.30
CA THR A 445 -0.84 -21.84 29.48
C THR A 445 -0.85 -23.12 30.32
N GLY A 446 -0.20 -23.14 31.47
CA GLY A 446 -0.06 -24.30 32.33
C GLY A 446 0.71 -25.49 31.70
N ARG A 447 1.29 -25.30 30.51
CA ARG A 447 1.91 -26.38 29.72
C ARG A 447 3.35 -26.65 30.10
N PHE A 448 4.10 -25.58 30.47
CA PHE A 448 5.55 -25.66 30.66
C PHE A 448 5.92 -25.90 32.13
N LYS A 449 6.77 -26.87 32.36
CA LYS A 449 7.35 -27.17 33.68
C LYS A 449 8.38 -26.13 34.13
N ARG A 450 9.09 -25.56 33.14
CA ARG A 450 10.12 -24.55 33.36
C ARG A 450 9.92 -23.39 32.39
N ILE A 451 9.94 -22.18 32.90
CA ILE A 451 9.94 -20.94 32.12
C ILE A 451 11.08 -20.09 32.64
N GLN A 452 12.10 -19.87 31.83
CA GLN A 452 13.31 -19.14 32.18
C GLN A 452 13.62 -18.07 31.15
N GLN A 453 13.88 -16.84 31.59
CA GLN A 453 14.45 -15.84 30.74
C GLN A 453 15.91 -16.21 30.42
N VAL A 454 16.23 -16.38 29.16
CA VAL A 454 17.57 -16.77 28.65
C VAL A 454 18.27 -15.64 27.93
N GLY A 455 17.54 -14.56 27.62
CA GLY A 455 18.14 -13.43 26.93
C GLY A 455 17.23 -12.21 26.89
N ALA A 456 17.81 -11.10 26.39
CA ALA A 456 17.10 -9.86 26.08
C ALA A 456 17.93 -9.04 25.08
N HIS A 457 17.25 -8.34 24.19
CA HIS A 457 17.88 -7.34 23.32
C HIS A 457 16.86 -6.25 22.97
N THR A 458 17.33 -5.05 22.74
CA THR A 458 16.48 -3.91 22.47
C THR A 458 15.39 -3.77 23.56
N ASN A 459 14.12 -3.92 23.24
CA ASN A 459 12.98 -3.84 24.15
C ASN A 459 12.30 -5.20 24.39
N VAL A 460 12.86 -6.28 23.88
CA VAL A 460 12.26 -7.62 24.01
C VAL A 460 13.08 -8.51 24.93
N VAL A 461 12.40 -9.43 25.60
CA VAL A 461 12.98 -10.52 26.39
C VAL A 461 12.77 -11.83 25.65
N ILE A 462 13.69 -12.78 25.87
CA ILE A 462 13.65 -14.12 25.28
C ILE A 462 13.48 -15.12 26.41
N TYR A 463 12.45 -15.96 26.31
CA TYR A 463 12.21 -17.05 27.23
C TYR A 463 12.47 -18.40 26.57
N ARG A 464 13.04 -19.31 27.34
CA ARG A 464 13.01 -20.76 27.10
C ARG A 464 11.94 -21.36 27.99
N CYS A 465 11.07 -22.18 27.40
CA CYS A 465 10.00 -22.89 28.05
C CYS A 465 10.14 -24.38 27.75
N ASP A 466 10.33 -25.21 28.79
CA ASP A 466 10.47 -26.66 28.66
C ASP A 466 9.18 -27.37 29.09
N VAL A 467 8.71 -28.35 28.28
CA VAL A 467 7.46 -29.12 28.49
C VAL A 467 7.61 -30.17 29.60
#